data_c104d2c7c58b03024b7af2cf5193b5a3
#
_entry.id   c104d2c7c58b03024b7af2cf5193b5a3
#
_cell.length_a   1.000
_cell.length_b   1.000
_cell.length_c   1.000
_cell.angle_alpha   90.00
_cell.angle_beta   90.00
_cell.angle_gamma   90.00
#
_symmetry.space_group_name_H-M   'P 1'
#
loop_
_entity.id
_entity.type
_entity.pdbx_description
1 polymer ?
#
loop_
_entity_poly.entity_id
_entity_poly.type
_entity_poly.pdbx_seq_one_letter_code
_entity_poly.pdbx_strand_id
1 'polypeptide(L)' 'KTIRGRLLSYFSDCSKRAGSRTFSIPYNRQQLADYLGVDRSAMCSELSKMQKDGILWYQKNQFRLETAEV' A
#
# COMPACT_ATOMS: atom_id res chain seq x y z
N LYS A 1 7.21 -14.17 -2.95
CA LYS A 1 6.51 -12.96 -3.37
C LYS A 1 7.26 -11.72 -2.98
N THR A 2 7.09 -10.68 -3.78
CA THR A 2 7.78 -9.43 -3.53
C THR A 2 7.01 -8.58 -2.53
N ILE A 3 7.71 -7.63 -1.92
CA ILE A 3 7.07 -6.67 -1.01
C ILE A 3 6.05 -5.84 -1.80
N ARG A 4 6.41 -5.42 -3.01
CA ARG A 4 5.51 -4.65 -3.87
C ARG A 4 4.23 -5.45 -4.14
N GLY A 5 4.36 -6.73 -4.46
CA GLY A 5 3.21 -7.58 -4.72
C GLY A 5 2.29 -7.71 -3.52
N ARG A 6 2.88 -7.85 -2.32
CA ARG A 6 2.08 -7.93 -1.09
C ARG A 6 1.34 -6.63 -0.81
N LEU A 7 2.01 -5.51 -1.02
CA LEU A 7 1.40 -4.21 -0.82
C LEU A 7 0.25 -3.97 -1.80
N LEU A 8 0.48 -4.28 -3.07
CA LEU A 8 -0.56 -4.10 -4.09
C LEU A 8 -1.77 -4.97 -3.82
N SER A 9 -1.54 -6.20 -3.42
CA SER A 9 -2.63 -7.12 -3.10
C SER A 9 -3.47 -6.57 -1.93
N TYR A 10 -2.82 -6.10 -0.89
CA TYR A 10 -3.51 -5.55 0.27
C TYR A 10 -4.29 -4.29 -0.10
N PHE A 11 -3.65 -3.37 -0.81
CA PHE A 11 -4.29 -2.12 -1.19
C PHE A 11 -5.43 -2.34 -2.17
N SER A 12 -5.29 -3.32 -3.04
CA SER A 12 -6.38 -3.68 -3.96
C SER A 12 -7.61 -4.12 -3.17
N ASP A 13 -7.41 -4.94 -2.14
CA ASP A 13 -8.49 -5.38 -1.28
C ASP A 13 -9.13 -4.21 -0.55
N CYS A 14 -8.31 -3.30 -0.03
CA CYS A 14 -8.81 -2.12 0.66
C CYS A 14 -9.66 -1.25 -0.27
N SER A 15 -9.19 -1.07 -1.49
CA SER A 15 -9.90 -0.29 -2.51
C SER A 15 -11.25 -0.91 -2.82
N LYS A 16 -11.29 -2.23 -2.97
CA LYS A 16 -12.54 -2.94 -3.24
C LYS A 16 -13.54 -2.80 -2.11
N ARG A 17 -13.07 -2.93 -0.88
CA ARG A 17 -13.94 -2.79 0.29
C ARG A 17 -14.49 -1.38 0.42
N ALA A 18 -13.66 -0.39 0.12
CA ALA A 18 -14.06 1.00 0.19
C ALA A 18 -14.92 1.42 -1.00
N GLY A 19 -14.92 0.65 -2.07
CA GLY A 19 -15.62 1.01 -3.28
C GLY A 19 -15.02 2.24 -3.94
N SER A 20 -13.71 2.47 -3.73
CA SER A 20 -13.03 3.67 -4.18
C SER A 20 -11.55 3.40 -4.29
N ARG A 21 -10.87 4.13 -5.15
CA ARG A 21 -9.41 4.07 -5.22
C ARG A 21 -8.75 4.74 -4.03
N THR A 22 -9.47 5.60 -3.34
CA THR A 22 -8.96 6.30 -2.16
C THR A 22 -9.52 5.63 -0.91
N PHE A 23 -8.64 5.33 0.04
CA PHE A 23 -9.04 4.64 1.26
C PHE A 23 -8.05 4.94 2.37
N SER A 24 -8.46 4.66 3.60
CA SER A 24 -7.59 4.75 4.76
C SER A 24 -7.32 3.36 5.28
N ILE A 25 -6.17 3.18 5.94
CA ILE A 25 -5.85 1.90 6.56
C ILE A 25 -5.72 2.11 8.07
N PRO A 26 -6.06 1.07 8.87
CA PRO A 26 -6.03 1.20 10.33
C PRO A 26 -4.64 1.00 10.93
N TYR A 27 -3.63 0.77 10.12
CA TYR A 27 -2.30 0.42 10.58
C TYR A 27 -1.33 1.59 10.42
N ASN A 28 -0.41 1.74 11.40
CA ASN A 28 0.76 2.57 11.17
C ASN A 28 1.75 1.71 10.34
N ARG A 29 2.91 2.27 10.03
CA ARG A 29 3.86 1.57 9.16
C ARG A 29 4.40 0.28 9.78
N GLN A 30 4.67 0.29 11.09
CA GLN A 30 5.14 -0.91 11.76
C GLN A 30 4.06 -2.00 11.75
N GLN A 31 2.84 -1.61 12.05
CA GLN A 31 1.72 -2.55 12.07
C GLN A 31 1.46 -3.13 10.69
N LEU A 32 1.56 -2.30 9.66
CA LEU A 32 1.36 -2.76 8.29
C LEU A 32 2.44 -3.77 7.90
N ALA A 33 3.70 -3.47 8.24
CA ALA A 33 4.80 -4.38 7.95
C ALA A 33 4.61 -5.71 8.67
N ASP A 34 4.19 -5.66 9.93
CA ASP A 34 3.92 -6.87 10.71
C ASP A 34 2.79 -7.67 10.10
N TYR A 35 1.74 -7.01 9.68
CA TYR A 35 0.58 -7.66 9.08
C TYR A 35 0.97 -8.36 7.77
N LEU A 36 1.80 -7.71 6.97
CA LEU A 36 2.23 -8.28 5.69
C LEU A 36 3.40 -9.25 5.81
N GLY A 37 4.02 -9.29 6.99
CA GLY A 37 5.15 -10.18 7.22
C GLY A 37 6.41 -9.73 6.49
N VAL A 38 6.65 -8.43 6.42
CA VAL A 38 7.81 -7.87 5.73
C VAL A 38 8.57 -6.92 6.64
N ASP A 39 9.82 -6.62 6.26
CA ASP A 39 10.63 -5.66 6.99
C ASP A 39 10.09 -4.24 6.79
N ARG A 40 9.96 -3.49 7.87
CA ARG A 40 9.39 -2.15 7.84
C ARG A 40 10.19 -1.20 6.95
N SER A 41 11.52 -1.22 7.08
CA SER A 41 12.38 -0.32 6.30
C SER A 41 12.27 -0.63 4.82
N ALA A 42 12.30 -1.91 4.47
CA ALA A 42 12.18 -2.33 3.08
C ALA A 42 10.81 -1.95 2.52
N MET A 43 9.77 -2.11 3.34
CA MET A 43 8.42 -1.75 2.93
C MET A 43 8.30 -0.25 2.68
N CYS A 44 8.82 0.57 3.57
CA CYS A 44 8.76 2.02 3.42
C CYS A 44 9.53 2.47 2.18
N SER A 45 10.65 1.84 1.92
CA SER A 45 11.43 2.12 0.72
C SER A 45 10.64 1.79 -0.53
N GLU A 46 9.95 0.65 -0.51
CA GLU A 46 9.15 0.23 -1.65
C GLU A 46 7.95 1.14 -1.87
N LEU A 47 7.30 1.58 -0.79
CA LEU A 47 6.18 2.52 -0.88
C LEU A 47 6.63 3.82 -1.57
N SER A 48 7.80 4.31 -1.20
CA SER A 48 8.36 5.51 -1.78
C SER A 48 8.58 5.35 -3.29
N LYS A 49 9.12 4.20 -3.69
CA LYS A 49 9.34 3.89 -5.10
C LYS A 49 8.03 3.79 -5.87
N MET A 50 7.03 3.16 -5.25
CA MET A 50 5.73 2.99 -5.90
C MET A 50 5.07 4.34 -6.14
N GLN A 51 5.20 5.26 -5.19
CA GLN A 51 4.66 6.60 -5.37
C GLN A 51 5.40 7.35 -6.47
N LYS A 52 6.72 7.20 -6.51
CA LYS A 52 7.55 7.81 -7.55
C LYS A 52 7.20 7.26 -8.93
N ASP A 53 6.89 5.98 -9.00
CA ASP A 53 6.53 5.32 -10.24
C ASP A 53 5.09 5.60 -10.67
N GLY A 54 4.32 6.31 -9.85
CA GLY A 54 2.94 6.65 -10.18
C GLY A 54 1.97 5.51 -9.98
N ILE A 55 2.35 4.48 -9.24
CA ILE A 55 1.48 3.33 -8.99
C ILE A 55 0.44 3.66 -7.93
N LEU A 56 0.86 4.41 -6.91
CA LEU A 56 -0.03 4.84 -5.86
C LEU A 56 0.42 6.17 -5.29
N TRP A 57 -0.49 6.81 -4.58
CA TRP A 57 -0.21 8.03 -3.82
C TRP A 57 -0.57 7.75 -2.37
N TYR A 58 0.21 8.28 -1.44
CA TYR A 58 -0.13 8.14 -0.04
C TYR A 58 0.31 9.34 0.78
N GLN A 59 -0.39 9.54 1.88
CA GLN A 59 -0.05 10.54 2.87
C GLN A 59 -0.54 10.02 4.21
N LYS A 60 0.39 9.73 5.11
CA LYS A 60 0.08 9.11 6.40
C LYS A 60 -0.69 7.81 6.19
N ASN A 61 -1.92 7.71 6.68
CA ASN A 61 -2.71 6.49 6.58
C ASN A 61 -3.68 6.50 5.41
N GLN A 62 -3.64 7.54 4.59
CA GLN A 62 -4.51 7.62 3.41
C GLN A 62 -3.75 7.21 2.17
N PHE A 63 -4.40 6.41 1.35
CA PHE A 63 -3.80 5.87 0.14
C PHE A 63 -4.75 6.03 -1.03
N ARG A 64 -4.18 6.14 -2.21
CA ARG A 64 -4.95 6.16 -3.44
C ARG A 64 -4.20 5.33 -4.48
N LEU A 65 -4.90 4.38 -5.07
CA LEU A 65 -4.34 3.61 -6.18
C LEU A 65 -4.45 4.44 -7.45
N GLU A 66 -3.32 4.64 -8.10
CA GLU A 66 -3.29 5.43 -9.33
C GLU A 66 -3.50 4.56 -10.57
N THR A 67 -3.39 3.25 -10.40
CA THR A 67 -3.62 2.33 -11.52
C THR A 67 -4.86 1.51 -11.25
N ALA A 68 -5.60 1.19 -12.29
CA ALA A 68 -6.80 0.37 -12.17
C ALA A 68 -6.47 -1.11 -12.14
N GLU A 69 -5.24 -1.45 -12.41
CA GLU A 69 -4.81 -2.85 -12.49
C GLU A 69 -4.02 -3.25 -11.28
N VAL A 70 -4.60 -4.05 -10.47
CA VAL A 70 -3.91 -4.59 -9.30
C VAL A 70 -4.40 -5.98 -8.99
#